data_70a17f10adc21ddd00e659f3498bc5b3
#
_entry.id   70a17f10adc21ddd00e659f3498bc5b3
#
_cell.length_a   1.000
_cell.length_b   1.000
_cell.length_c   1.000
_cell.angle_alpha   90.00
_cell.angle_beta   90.00
_cell.angle_gamma   90.00
#
_symmetry.space_group_name_H-M   'P 1'
#
loop_
_entity.id
_entity.type
_entity.pdbx_description
1 polymer ?
#
loop_
_entity_poly.entity_id
_entity_poly.type
_entity_poly.pdbx_seq_one_letter_code
_entity_poly.pdbx_strand_id
1 'polypeptide(L)'
;MTDHFTNIVVADGEYECPPGGLPNMLCMVAYVLDANLRHVRTIKQWRGEFGATPPFDVGPDTLFVAYGAFAEMTWFQTLGWKFPVHVFDQHAAYLAASNILHPYNPDEKRKKERKDLKTACCAYGIEGWDNIEKKDIAEAIGNGTWRGRYSPEDVVNYCEEDVINSTKLLRRQLTGYGSFAPANVELVAHWSDYSAKCVGPIQARGMPIDMAMWNLVQENKAAVIAALVRRLDFSQGTDYPIYTLEGEWSYERFERCLIHLGVLAWPRLESGRLDIDGDAFRLMYHIPGIEELHALRDSLRVIQTAKLPIGPDGRNRPSLFPFGTATGRNAHSKSLYNAHAGMRSFMVFPVDKIGVYLDWRTQEVAVAAAHSGDQALIDAYNAGDVYHTLALDSGLTKDPDRKRWKNENDAQRTRMKSLQLGINYGMGVRSLARGLDQHPLIASNLIERHRRKYHRYWEWREDQVWHAMLNRRILSVFDWPLHITTSPNKRTLYNFPMQAGGSEMLRLATMRLCDAGLVPSMLVHDGILLEVDNEEQIAHAVEIMRSAGRDVCFGLDVGVDVDQKLVNGARYRDKRTVAKKMWSTIENTLIDIGALPRKDVA
;
A
#
# COMPACT_ATOMS: atom_id res chain seq x y z
N MET A 1 -27.35 -5.61 -18.68
CA MET A 1 -26.30 -5.47 -17.66
C MET A 1 -26.75 -4.63 -16.44
N THR A 2 -27.53 -3.61 -16.67
CA THR A 2 -28.21 -2.82 -15.62
C THR A 2 -29.62 -3.30 -15.33
N ASP A 3 -30.08 -4.34 -16.00
CA ASP A 3 -31.46 -4.85 -16.00
C ASP A 3 -31.93 -5.35 -14.62
N HIS A 4 -31.01 -5.51 -13.66
CA HIS A 4 -31.33 -5.86 -12.28
C HIS A 4 -31.59 -4.64 -11.39
N PHE A 5 -31.26 -3.42 -11.83
CA PHE A 5 -31.42 -2.21 -11.05
C PHE A 5 -32.52 -1.34 -11.62
N THR A 6 -33.43 -0.91 -10.76
CA THR A 6 -34.49 0.04 -11.14
C THR A 6 -33.98 1.49 -11.19
N ASN A 7 -32.97 1.79 -10.36
CA ASN A 7 -32.35 3.11 -10.27
C ASN A 7 -30.83 3.01 -10.37
N ILE A 8 -30.23 3.99 -11.03
CA ILE A 8 -28.78 4.17 -11.06
C ILE A 8 -28.49 5.59 -10.56
N VAL A 9 -27.73 5.71 -9.49
CA VAL A 9 -27.40 7.01 -8.87
C VAL A 9 -25.94 7.30 -9.14
N VAL A 10 -25.67 8.29 -10.00
CA VAL A 10 -24.32 8.80 -10.24
C VAL A 10 -24.13 10.03 -9.36
N ALA A 11 -23.22 9.97 -8.40
CA ALA A 11 -23.03 11.03 -7.43
C ALA A 11 -21.55 11.42 -7.27
N ASP A 12 -21.36 12.67 -6.90
CA ASP A 12 -20.09 13.25 -6.51
C ASP A 12 -20.30 14.24 -5.36
N GLY A 13 -19.28 14.49 -4.56
CA GLY A 13 -19.36 15.38 -3.43
C GLY A 13 -18.10 16.17 -3.19
N GLU A 14 -18.26 17.49 -2.99
CA GLU A 14 -17.18 18.39 -2.65
C GLU A 14 -17.05 18.57 -1.14
N TYR A 15 -15.83 18.49 -0.62
CA TYR A 15 -15.57 18.61 0.81
C TYR A 15 -14.22 19.25 1.12
N GLU A 16 -14.18 19.93 2.24
CA GLU A 16 -12.91 20.36 2.85
C GLU A 16 -12.38 19.22 3.73
N CYS A 17 -11.12 18.88 3.56
CA CYS A 17 -10.47 17.88 4.41
C CYS A 17 -9.22 18.49 5.04
N PRO A 18 -9.27 18.96 6.29
CA PRO A 18 -8.10 19.42 7.00
C PRO A 18 -7.03 18.31 7.06
N PRO A 19 -5.75 18.61 7.08
CA PRO A 19 -4.71 17.58 7.16
C PRO A 19 -4.96 16.59 8.30
N GLY A 20 -5.22 15.32 7.95
CA GLY A 20 -5.56 14.26 8.90
C GLY A 20 -6.96 14.32 9.52
N GLY A 21 -7.75 15.33 9.19
CA GLY A 21 -9.14 15.44 9.61
C GLY A 21 -10.08 14.52 8.83
N LEU A 22 -11.34 14.51 9.22
CA LEU A 22 -12.42 13.92 8.46
C LEU A 22 -12.99 14.91 7.45
N PRO A 23 -13.58 14.47 6.34
CA PRO A 23 -14.19 15.35 5.35
C PRO A 23 -15.34 16.17 5.96
N ASN A 24 -15.34 17.45 5.66
CA ASN A 24 -16.41 18.39 5.99
C ASN A 24 -17.13 18.77 4.71
N MET A 25 -18.30 18.16 4.48
CA MET A 25 -19.05 18.30 3.25
C MET A 25 -19.43 19.75 2.95
N LEU A 26 -19.23 20.16 1.73
CA LEU A 26 -19.70 21.43 1.17
C LEU A 26 -20.99 21.23 0.37
N CYS A 27 -20.95 20.36 -0.62
CA CYS A 27 -22.11 20.04 -1.44
C CYS A 27 -22.07 18.60 -1.93
N MET A 28 -23.20 18.14 -2.42
CA MET A 28 -23.34 16.89 -3.15
C MET A 28 -24.27 17.12 -4.33
N VAL A 29 -23.89 16.52 -5.46
CA VAL A 29 -24.77 16.42 -6.64
C VAL A 29 -24.97 14.96 -6.98
N ALA A 30 -26.20 14.56 -7.29
CA ALA A 30 -26.52 13.23 -7.75
C ALA A 30 -27.49 13.25 -8.93
N TYR A 31 -27.20 12.47 -9.96
CA TYR A 31 -28.09 12.18 -11.07
C TYR A 31 -28.72 10.81 -10.85
N VAL A 32 -30.04 10.78 -10.77
CA VAL A 32 -30.81 9.54 -10.74
C VAL A 32 -31.18 9.19 -12.17
N LEU A 33 -30.80 8.01 -12.62
CA LEU A 33 -31.07 7.47 -13.96
C LEU A 33 -31.97 6.23 -13.83
N ASP A 34 -32.74 5.96 -14.89
CA ASP A 34 -33.48 4.70 -15.02
C ASP A 34 -32.54 3.54 -15.48
N ALA A 35 -33.07 2.32 -15.57
CA ALA A 35 -32.36 1.12 -16.04
C ALA A 35 -31.75 1.27 -17.44
N ASN A 36 -32.27 2.18 -18.27
CA ASN A 36 -31.76 2.50 -19.61
C ASN A 36 -30.75 3.66 -19.61
N LEU A 37 -30.27 4.06 -18.44
CA LEU A 37 -29.37 5.19 -18.24
C LEU A 37 -29.98 6.56 -18.68
N ARG A 38 -31.32 6.69 -18.72
CA ARG A 38 -31.97 7.96 -19.02
C ARG A 38 -32.09 8.75 -17.73
N HIS A 39 -31.76 10.03 -17.80
CA HIS A 39 -31.85 10.94 -16.67
C HIS A 39 -33.32 11.10 -16.22
N VAL A 40 -33.60 10.91 -14.95
CA VAL A 40 -34.89 11.01 -14.30
C VAL A 40 -34.99 12.28 -13.48
N ARG A 41 -33.99 12.52 -12.61
CA ARG A 41 -33.94 13.73 -11.77
C ARG A 41 -32.52 14.07 -11.34
N THR A 42 -32.30 15.36 -11.04
CA THR A 42 -31.07 15.87 -10.40
C THR A 42 -31.37 16.20 -8.94
N ILE A 43 -30.44 15.87 -8.08
CA ILE A 43 -30.44 16.23 -6.66
C ILE A 43 -29.20 17.08 -6.42
N LYS A 44 -29.38 18.27 -5.83
CA LYS A 44 -28.29 19.16 -5.42
C LYS A 44 -28.55 19.53 -3.96
N GLN A 45 -27.54 19.38 -3.12
CA GLN A 45 -27.60 19.77 -1.71
C GLN A 45 -26.35 20.54 -1.34
N TRP A 46 -26.52 21.62 -0.63
CA TRP A 46 -25.46 22.40 0.00
C TRP A 46 -25.36 22.05 1.49
N ARG A 47 -24.23 22.40 2.11
CA ARG A 47 -24.05 22.24 3.55
C ARG A 47 -25.21 22.84 4.36
N GLY A 48 -25.70 22.08 5.34
CA GLY A 48 -26.89 22.45 6.12
C GLY A 48 -28.19 21.89 5.56
N GLU A 49 -28.21 21.35 4.34
CA GLU A 49 -29.38 20.71 3.73
C GLU A 49 -29.34 19.19 3.82
N PHE A 50 -28.21 18.62 4.28
CA PHE A 50 -28.04 17.18 4.43
C PHE A 50 -28.96 16.62 5.52
N GLY A 51 -29.85 15.69 5.14
CA GLY A 51 -30.69 14.97 6.06
C GLY A 51 -29.98 13.83 6.79
N ALA A 52 -30.70 13.17 7.70
CA ALA A 52 -30.19 11.99 8.40
C ALA A 52 -30.05 10.75 7.49
N THR A 53 -30.59 10.79 6.30
CA THR A 53 -30.50 9.73 5.28
C THR A 53 -30.14 10.33 3.93
N PRO A 54 -29.53 9.54 3.01
CA PRO A 54 -29.31 9.99 1.65
C PRO A 54 -30.63 10.45 0.98
N PRO A 55 -30.60 11.48 0.11
CA PRO A 55 -31.81 11.96 -0.61
C PRO A 55 -32.18 11.07 -1.82
N PHE A 56 -31.52 9.95 -1.97
CA PHE A 56 -31.74 8.90 -2.96
C PHE A 56 -31.73 7.52 -2.31
N ASP A 57 -32.29 6.53 -3.00
CA ASP A 57 -32.28 5.17 -2.52
C ASP A 57 -30.86 4.55 -2.59
N VAL A 58 -30.54 3.75 -1.58
CA VAL A 58 -29.25 3.01 -1.44
C VAL A 58 -29.50 1.51 -1.25
N GLY A 59 -30.72 1.05 -1.46
CA GLY A 59 -31.18 -0.33 -1.29
C GLY A 59 -30.70 -1.27 -2.41
N PRO A 60 -31.17 -2.53 -2.37
CA PRO A 60 -30.72 -3.58 -3.31
C PRO A 60 -31.11 -3.34 -4.77
N ASP A 61 -32.13 -2.52 -5.04
CA ASP A 61 -32.58 -2.22 -6.40
C ASP A 61 -31.88 -1.01 -7.01
N THR A 62 -30.90 -0.41 -6.30
CA THR A 62 -30.16 0.78 -6.72
C THR A 62 -28.68 0.47 -6.90
N LEU A 63 -28.11 0.89 -8.04
CA LEU A 63 -26.69 0.92 -8.29
C LEU A 63 -26.15 2.33 -8.01
N PHE A 64 -25.31 2.47 -6.99
CA PHE A 64 -24.58 3.71 -6.74
C PHE A 64 -23.29 3.74 -7.57
N VAL A 65 -23.03 4.85 -8.24
CA VAL A 65 -21.89 5.04 -9.14
C VAL A 65 -21.10 6.27 -8.73
N ALA A 66 -19.80 6.11 -8.56
CA ALA A 66 -18.88 7.21 -8.25
C ALA A 66 -17.50 6.98 -8.87
N TYR A 67 -16.71 8.03 -9.01
CA TYR A 67 -15.32 7.93 -9.43
C TYR A 67 -14.38 7.94 -8.23
N GLY A 68 -13.97 6.76 -7.77
CA GLY A 68 -13.20 6.59 -6.53
C GLY A 68 -14.10 6.53 -5.31
N ALA A 69 -15.08 5.62 -5.33
CA ALA A 69 -16.14 5.47 -4.34
C ALA A 69 -15.69 5.45 -2.87
N PHE A 70 -14.40 5.16 -2.60
CA PHE A 70 -13.84 5.29 -1.26
C PHE A 70 -13.90 6.73 -0.71
N ALA A 71 -13.84 7.75 -1.57
CA ALA A 71 -13.96 9.14 -1.16
C ALA A 71 -15.38 9.44 -0.72
N GLU A 72 -16.38 9.03 -1.53
CA GLU A 72 -17.81 9.20 -1.21
C GLU A 72 -18.18 8.48 0.09
N MET A 73 -17.70 7.25 0.27
CA MET A 73 -18.01 6.49 1.49
C MET A 73 -17.40 7.12 2.75
N THR A 74 -16.35 7.90 2.63
CA THR A 74 -15.79 8.63 3.77
C THR A 74 -16.74 9.73 4.25
N TRP A 75 -17.36 10.49 3.33
CA TRP A 75 -18.35 11.48 3.75
C TRP A 75 -19.73 10.87 4.06
N PHE A 76 -20.14 9.74 3.45
CA PHE A 76 -21.29 8.96 3.90
C PHE A 76 -21.17 8.61 5.38
N GLN A 77 -19.99 8.13 5.79
CA GLN A 77 -19.70 7.82 7.18
C GLN A 77 -19.76 9.05 8.08
N THR A 78 -19.24 10.20 7.63
CA THR A 78 -19.26 11.46 8.39
C THR A 78 -20.68 11.99 8.59
N LEU A 79 -21.56 11.80 7.60
CA LEU A 79 -22.99 12.16 7.66
C LEU A 79 -23.85 11.12 8.41
N GLY A 80 -23.26 9.96 8.78
CA GLY A 80 -24.00 8.86 9.42
C GLY A 80 -24.96 8.13 8.48
N TRP A 81 -24.74 8.23 7.18
CA TRP A 81 -25.58 7.60 6.17
C TRP A 81 -25.26 6.12 6.01
N LYS A 82 -26.27 5.32 5.69
CA LYS A 82 -26.06 3.92 5.30
C LYS A 82 -25.34 3.85 3.95
N PHE A 83 -24.38 2.96 3.85
CA PHE A 83 -23.68 2.70 2.59
C PHE A 83 -24.62 2.04 1.57
N PRO A 84 -24.45 2.34 0.27
CA PRO A 84 -25.17 1.66 -0.79
C PRO A 84 -24.91 0.16 -0.79
N VAL A 85 -25.95 -0.63 -1.07
CA VAL A 85 -25.81 -2.09 -1.17
C VAL A 85 -24.93 -2.46 -2.36
N HIS A 86 -25.13 -1.81 -3.50
CA HIS A 86 -24.38 -2.04 -4.72
C HIS A 86 -23.65 -0.78 -5.17
N VAL A 87 -22.35 -0.89 -5.39
CA VAL A 87 -21.49 0.22 -5.81
C VAL A 87 -20.77 -0.16 -7.11
N PHE A 88 -20.71 0.76 -8.05
CA PHE A 88 -19.86 0.70 -9.23
C PHE A 88 -18.82 1.82 -9.14
N ASP A 89 -17.60 1.45 -8.74
CA ASP A 89 -16.47 2.38 -8.70
C ASP A 89 -15.84 2.51 -10.10
N GLN A 90 -16.11 3.61 -10.76
CA GLN A 90 -15.58 3.91 -12.09
C GLN A 90 -14.05 3.99 -12.13
N HIS A 91 -13.41 4.38 -11.01
CA HIS A 91 -11.97 4.40 -10.90
C HIS A 91 -11.41 2.98 -10.92
N ALA A 92 -11.99 2.03 -10.17
CA ALA A 92 -11.59 0.64 -10.21
C ALA A 92 -11.77 0.04 -11.61
N ALA A 93 -12.89 0.32 -12.28
CA ALA A 93 -13.14 -0.09 -13.67
C ALA A 93 -12.09 0.49 -14.64
N TYR A 94 -11.74 1.76 -14.49
CA TYR A 94 -10.72 2.40 -15.33
C TYR A 94 -9.32 1.85 -15.06
N LEU A 95 -8.97 1.64 -13.78
CA LEU A 95 -7.68 1.04 -13.43
C LEU A 95 -7.54 -0.37 -14.02
N ALA A 96 -8.57 -1.20 -13.92
CA ALA A 96 -8.55 -2.54 -14.52
C ALA A 96 -8.38 -2.47 -16.05
N ALA A 97 -9.17 -1.64 -16.74
CA ALA A 97 -9.10 -1.50 -18.20
C ALA A 97 -7.75 -0.92 -18.68
N SER A 98 -7.14 -0.02 -17.91
CA SER A 98 -5.88 0.66 -18.23
C SER A 98 -4.64 0.06 -17.60
N ASN A 99 -4.74 -1.10 -16.92
CA ASN A 99 -3.59 -1.77 -16.30
C ASN A 99 -2.75 -2.49 -17.35
N ILE A 100 -1.84 -1.74 -18.00
CA ILE A 100 -1.05 -2.23 -19.13
C ILE A 100 0.41 -2.39 -18.72
N LEU A 101 0.98 -3.58 -18.95
CA LEU A 101 2.41 -3.84 -18.88
C LEU A 101 3.05 -3.38 -20.19
N HIS A 102 3.67 -2.24 -20.14
CA HIS A 102 4.40 -1.69 -21.28
C HIS A 102 5.75 -2.40 -21.52
N PRO A 103 6.32 -2.33 -22.72
CA PRO A 103 7.65 -2.85 -23.01
C PRO A 103 8.68 -2.30 -22.01
N TYR A 104 9.59 -3.15 -21.58
CA TYR A 104 10.69 -2.72 -20.71
C TYR A 104 11.64 -1.82 -21.51
N ASN A 105 11.73 -0.57 -21.12
CA ASN A 105 12.74 0.35 -21.59
C ASN A 105 13.57 0.82 -20.38
N PRO A 106 14.85 0.41 -20.27
CA PRO A 106 15.71 0.79 -19.15
C PRO A 106 16.00 2.30 -19.11
N ASP A 107 15.90 2.97 -20.26
CA ASP A 107 16.24 4.39 -20.41
C ASP A 107 15.04 5.32 -20.19
N GLU A 108 13.83 4.79 -20.03
CA GLU A 108 12.61 5.57 -19.88
C GLU A 108 12.03 5.48 -18.46
N LYS A 109 12.31 6.49 -17.62
CA LYS A 109 11.52 6.73 -16.39
C LYS A 109 10.16 7.28 -16.78
N ARG A 110 9.17 6.40 -16.94
CA ARG A 110 7.81 6.84 -17.24
C ARG A 110 7.29 7.74 -16.13
N LYS A 111 6.83 8.92 -16.51
CA LYS A 111 6.02 9.75 -15.61
C LYS A 111 4.80 8.93 -15.22
N LYS A 112 4.57 8.81 -13.91
CA LYS A 112 3.38 8.14 -13.39
C LYS A 112 2.17 8.91 -13.90
N GLU A 113 1.41 8.30 -14.81
CA GLU A 113 0.17 8.90 -15.30
C GLU A 113 -0.79 9.12 -14.15
N ARG A 114 -1.44 10.28 -14.14
CA ARG A 114 -2.56 10.53 -13.23
C ARG A 114 -3.69 9.57 -13.59
N LYS A 115 -4.44 9.14 -12.59
CA LYS A 115 -5.61 8.28 -12.77
C LYS A 115 -6.87 8.97 -12.24
N ASP A 116 -6.94 10.31 -12.38
CA ASP A 116 -8.07 11.13 -12.02
C ASP A 116 -9.22 10.99 -13.04
N LEU A 117 -10.40 11.52 -12.70
CA LEU A 117 -11.60 11.45 -13.53
C LEU A 117 -11.35 12.08 -14.92
N LYS A 118 -10.63 13.20 -14.97
CA LYS A 118 -10.25 13.85 -16.24
C LYS A 118 -9.49 12.90 -17.15
N THR A 119 -8.47 12.24 -16.61
CA THR A 119 -7.64 11.30 -17.39
C THR A 119 -8.46 10.11 -17.89
N ALA A 120 -9.35 9.57 -17.06
CA ALA A 120 -10.26 8.50 -17.45
C ALA A 120 -11.22 8.95 -18.57
N CYS A 121 -11.84 10.11 -18.42
CA CYS A 121 -12.73 10.66 -19.44
C CYS A 121 -12.03 10.89 -20.78
N CYS A 122 -10.83 11.48 -20.76
CA CYS A 122 -10.03 11.65 -21.98
C CYS A 122 -9.70 10.31 -22.64
N ALA A 123 -9.34 9.28 -21.86
CA ALA A 123 -9.06 7.94 -22.36
C ALA A 123 -10.29 7.28 -23.03
N TYR A 124 -11.49 7.59 -22.55
CA TYR A 124 -12.75 7.15 -23.12
C TYR A 124 -13.35 8.11 -24.16
N GLY A 125 -12.57 9.09 -24.67
CA GLY A 125 -12.99 10.03 -25.72
C GLY A 125 -14.08 11.00 -25.29
N ILE A 126 -14.11 11.38 -24.03
CA ILE A 126 -15.03 12.39 -23.50
C ILE A 126 -14.28 13.72 -23.48
N GLU A 127 -14.73 14.67 -24.30
CA GLU A 127 -14.14 16.00 -24.47
C GLU A 127 -14.73 17.03 -23.50
N GLY A 128 -14.10 18.20 -23.40
CA GLY A 128 -14.62 19.36 -22.65
C GLY A 128 -13.94 19.63 -21.31
N TRP A 129 -12.69 19.13 -21.12
CA TRP A 129 -11.96 19.25 -19.87
C TRP A 129 -10.90 20.37 -19.79
N ASP A 130 -10.73 21.18 -20.84
CA ASP A 130 -9.62 22.15 -20.93
C ASP A 130 -9.93 23.51 -20.27
N ASN A 131 -10.81 23.52 -19.26
CA ASN A 131 -11.13 24.75 -18.55
C ASN A 131 -10.11 24.97 -17.40
N ILE A 132 -9.34 26.06 -17.48
CA ILE A 132 -8.36 26.48 -16.45
C ILE A 132 -9.07 26.75 -15.12
N GLU A 133 -10.30 27.29 -15.16
CA GLU A 133 -11.13 27.59 -13.99
C GLU A 133 -11.42 26.34 -13.13
N LYS A 134 -11.62 25.18 -13.76
CA LYS A 134 -11.87 23.91 -13.03
C LYS A 134 -10.72 23.50 -12.13
N LYS A 135 -9.49 23.66 -12.59
CA LYS A 135 -8.32 23.31 -11.79
C LYS A 135 -8.18 24.24 -10.59
N ASP A 136 -8.50 25.52 -10.78
CA ASP A 136 -8.42 26.52 -9.72
C ASP A 136 -9.47 26.29 -8.63
N ILE A 137 -10.71 25.92 -9.00
CA ILE A 137 -11.78 25.59 -8.04
C ILE A 137 -11.41 24.36 -7.21
N ALA A 138 -11.00 23.26 -7.86
CA ALA A 138 -10.57 22.03 -7.18
C ALA A 138 -9.45 22.29 -6.17
N GLU A 139 -8.44 23.07 -6.57
CA GLU A 139 -7.31 23.42 -5.69
C GLU A 139 -7.77 24.33 -4.55
N ALA A 140 -8.64 25.28 -4.81
CA ALA A 140 -9.20 26.19 -3.81
C ALA A 140 -10.05 25.45 -2.77
N ILE A 141 -10.85 24.46 -3.18
CA ILE A 141 -11.64 23.60 -2.29
C ILE A 141 -10.66 22.75 -1.44
N GLY A 142 -9.72 22.06 -2.07
CA GLY A 142 -8.77 21.19 -1.39
C GLY A 142 -7.90 21.91 -0.36
N ASN A 143 -7.57 23.18 -0.61
CA ASN A 143 -6.79 24.05 0.31
C ASN A 143 -7.66 24.87 1.27
N GLY A 144 -9.00 24.79 1.19
CA GLY A 144 -9.93 25.58 2.01
C GLY A 144 -9.95 27.07 1.66
N THR A 145 -9.39 27.47 0.51
CA THR A 145 -9.28 28.90 0.08
C THR A 145 -10.35 29.34 -0.90
N TRP A 146 -11.35 28.51 -1.14
CA TRP A 146 -12.45 28.80 -2.08
C TRP A 146 -13.33 29.98 -1.62
N ARG A 147 -13.48 30.17 -0.29
CA ARG A 147 -14.28 31.27 0.25
C ARG A 147 -13.71 32.63 -0.16
N GLY A 148 -14.57 33.51 -0.65
CA GLY A 148 -14.18 34.83 -1.16
C GLY A 148 -13.61 34.83 -2.58
N ARG A 149 -13.41 33.65 -3.19
CA ARG A 149 -13.03 33.49 -4.60
C ARG A 149 -14.18 32.94 -5.45
N TYR A 150 -14.96 32.03 -4.88
CA TYR A 150 -16.07 31.32 -5.53
C TYR A 150 -17.31 31.37 -4.65
N SER A 151 -18.48 31.46 -5.29
CA SER A 151 -19.77 31.34 -4.62
C SER A 151 -20.11 29.86 -4.31
N PRO A 152 -21.05 29.59 -3.39
CA PRO A 152 -21.61 28.25 -3.23
C PRO A 152 -22.14 27.64 -4.52
N GLU A 153 -22.76 28.46 -5.39
CA GLU A 153 -23.28 28.02 -6.68
C GLU A 153 -22.16 27.59 -7.63
N ASP A 154 -21.02 28.28 -7.65
CA ASP A 154 -19.85 27.88 -8.46
C ASP A 154 -19.33 26.50 -8.04
N VAL A 155 -19.26 26.20 -6.72
CA VAL A 155 -18.82 24.91 -6.18
C VAL A 155 -19.82 23.79 -6.54
N VAL A 156 -21.14 24.06 -6.43
CA VAL A 156 -22.19 23.11 -6.84
C VAL A 156 -22.13 22.83 -8.34
N ASN A 157 -21.93 23.86 -9.16
CA ASN A 157 -21.85 23.73 -10.61
C ASN A 157 -20.58 22.93 -11.01
N TYR A 158 -19.47 23.14 -10.31
CA TYR A 158 -18.26 22.34 -10.48
C TYR A 158 -18.53 20.85 -10.19
N CYS A 159 -19.13 20.53 -9.03
CA CYS A 159 -19.54 19.18 -8.66
C CYS A 159 -20.51 18.56 -9.68
N GLU A 160 -21.49 19.33 -10.19
CA GLU A 160 -22.44 18.86 -11.22
C GLU A 160 -21.73 18.48 -12.53
N GLU A 161 -20.74 19.26 -12.95
CA GLU A 161 -19.97 18.93 -14.15
C GLU A 161 -19.23 17.61 -14.00
N ASP A 162 -18.72 17.29 -12.81
CA ASP A 162 -18.06 16.02 -12.54
C ASP A 162 -19.08 14.87 -12.57
N VAL A 163 -20.30 15.05 -12.06
CA VAL A 163 -21.41 14.08 -12.20
C VAL A 163 -21.83 13.88 -13.66
N ILE A 164 -21.91 14.96 -14.47
CA ILE A 164 -22.23 14.88 -15.91
C ILE A 164 -21.17 14.03 -16.63
N ASN A 165 -19.91 14.28 -16.35
CA ASN A 165 -18.80 13.58 -16.99
C ASN A 165 -18.69 12.13 -16.49
N SER A 166 -18.92 11.89 -15.21
CA SER A 166 -19.06 10.57 -14.62
C SER A 166 -20.19 9.76 -15.29
N THR A 167 -21.32 10.41 -15.54
CA THR A 167 -22.46 9.79 -16.27
C THR A 167 -22.10 9.41 -17.71
N LYS A 168 -21.37 10.27 -18.42
CA LYS A 168 -20.86 9.95 -19.77
C LYS A 168 -19.85 8.80 -19.72
N LEU A 169 -18.96 8.81 -18.73
CA LEU A 169 -17.96 7.78 -18.51
C LEU A 169 -18.61 6.42 -18.23
N LEU A 170 -19.64 6.37 -17.37
CA LEU A 170 -20.40 5.17 -17.10
C LEU A 170 -20.91 4.50 -18.39
N ARG A 171 -21.55 5.30 -19.26
CA ARG A 171 -22.05 4.78 -20.54
C ARG A 171 -20.93 4.16 -21.37
N ARG A 172 -19.79 4.84 -21.46
CA ARG A 172 -18.62 4.33 -22.21
C ARG A 172 -18.01 3.09 -21.56
N GLN A 173 -17.93 3.05 -20.24
CA GLN A 173 -17.44 1.86 -19.53
C GLN A 173 -18.35 0.65 -19.75
N LEU A 174 -19.66 0.83 -19.75
CA LEU A 174 -20.62 -0.25 -19.96
C LEU A 174 -20.71 -0.74 -21.42
N THR A 175 -20.47 0.13 -22.40
CA THR A 175 -20.53 -0.23 -23.83
C THR A 175 -19.17 -0.53 -24.46
N GLY A 176 -18.09 -0.14 -23.80
CA GLY A 176 -16.73 -0.16 -24.36
C GLY A 176 -16.44 1.08 -25.22
N TYR A 177 -15.15 1.36 -25.40
CA TYR A 177 -14.68 2.46 -26.24
C TYR A 177 -13.23 2.23 -26.72
N GLY A 178 -12.99 2.34 -28.02
CA GLY A 178 -11.67 2.13 -28.60
C GLY A 178 -11.12 0.73 -28.28
N SER A 179 -9.98 0.65 -27.59
CA SER A 179 -9.39 -0.60 -27.14
C SER A 179 -9.96 -1.12 -25.81
N PHE A 180 -10.76 -0.32 -25.11
CA PHE A 180 -11.37 -0.69 -23.84
C PHE A 180 -12.65 -1.53 -24.10
N ALA A 181 -12.62 -2.79 -23.66
CA ALA A 181 -13.80 -3.64 -23.69
C ALA A 181 -14.88 -3.13 -22.72
N PRO A 182 -16.16 -3.50 -22.91
CA PRO A 182 -17.19 -3.25 -21.93
C PRO A 182 -16.80 -3.78 -20.55
N ALA A 183 -17.04 -2.97 -19.51
CA ALA A 183 -16.79 -3.38 -18.14
C ALA A 183 -17.74 -4.52 -17.74
N ASN A 184 -17.20 -5.55 -17.09
CA ASN A 184 -18.01 -6.56 -16.43
C ASN A 184 -18.52 -5.98 -15.10
N VAL A 185 -19.84 -5.72 -15.02
CA VAL A 185 -20.44 -5.06 -13.85
C VAL A 185 -20.26 -5.87 -12.57
N GLU A 186 -20.35 -7.20 -12.64
CA GLU A 186 -20.19 -8.07 -11.46
C GLU A 186 -18.76 -8.02 -10.91
N LEU A 187 -17.76 -8.07 -11.80
CA LEU A 187 -16.35 -7.93 -11.39
C LEU A 187 -16.07 -6.54 -10.82
N VAL A 188 -16.56 -5.50 -11.49
CA VAL A 188 -16.39 -4.12 -10.99
C VAL A 188 -17.09 -3.94 -9.65
N ALA A 189 -18.29 -4.52 -9.46
CA ALA A 189 -18.98 -4.47 -8.17
C ALA A 189 -18.18 -5.18 -7.07
N HIS A 190 -17.59 -6.34 -7.35
CA HIS A 190 -16.71 -7.05 -6.40
C HIS A 190 -15.50 -6.20 -6.00
N TRP A 191 -14.84 -5.54 -6.95
CA TRP A 191 -13.72 -4.63 -6.64
C TRP A 191 -14.20 -3.36 -5.92
N SER A 192 -15.38 -2.86 -6.28
CA SER A 192 -15.99 -1.66 -5.68
C SER A 192 -16.37 -1.88 -4.23
N ASP A 193 -16.81 -3.06 -3.84
CA ASP A 193 -17.12 -3.38 -2.45
C ASP A 193 -15.91 -3.19 -1.53
N TYR A 194 -14.72 -3.60 -1.96
CA TYR A 194 -13.49 -3.31 -1.23
C TYR A 194 -13.20 -1.80 -1.17
N SER A 195 -13.24 -1.12 -2.33
CA SER A 195 -12.97 0.31 -2.42
C SER A 195 -13.95 1.12 -1.55
N ALA A 196 -15.23 0.90 -1.72
CA ALA A 196 -16.29 1.65 -1.05
C ALA A 196 -16.45 1.27 0.44
N LYS A 197 -16.63 -0.03 0.73
CA LYS A 197 -17.05 -0.46 2.07
C LYS A 197 -15.89 -0.62 3.05
N CYS A 198 -14.63 -0.64 2.57
CA CYS A 198 -13.47 -0.84 3.42
C CYS A 198 -12.52 0.36 3.43
N VAL A 199 -12.09 0.84 2.27
CA VAL A 199 -11.04 1.86 2.20
C VAL A 199 -11.46 3.18 2.83
N GLY A 200 -12.68 3.66 2.58
CA GLY A 200 -13.23 4.87 3.21
C GLY A 200 -13.24 4.76 4.75
N PRO A 201 -13.87 3.74 5.34
CA PRO A 201 -13.85 3.51 6.80
C PRO A 201 -12.45 3.38 7.39
N ILE A 202 -11.51 2.70 6.72
CA ILE A 202 -10.12 2.58 7.17
C ILE A 202 -9.42 3.95 7.20
N GLN A 203 -9.59 4.76 6.16
CA GLN A 203 -9.04 6.11 6.12
C GLN A 203 -9.66 6.99 7.22
N ALA A 204 -10.98 6.91 7.43
CA ALA A 204 -11.65 7.67 8.49
C ALA A 204 -11.17 7.25 9.89
N ARG A 205 -10.92 5.94 10.12
CA ARG A 205 -10.40 5.44 11.39
C ARG A 205 -8.98 5.93 11.67
N GLY A 206 -8.04 5.70 10.76
CA GLY A 206 -6.63 6.07 10.91
C GLY A 206 -5.91 5.35 12.06
N MET A 207 -4.63 5.72 12.25
CA MET A 207 -3.74 5.14 13.29
C MET A 207 -3.57 6.09 14.46
N PRO A 208 -3.69 5.65 15.73
CA PRO A 208 -3.49 6.51 16.89
C PRO A 208 -2.01 6.88 17.07
N ILE A 209 -1.75 8.16 17.37
CA ILE A 209 -0.41 8.73 17.55
C ILE A 209 -0.29 9.29 18.95
N ASP A 210 0.84 9.03 19.61
CA ASP A 210 1.24 9.75 20.83
C ASP A 210 1.54 11.21 20.51
N MET A 211 0.53 12.05 20.63
CA MET A 211 0.64 13.48 20.33
C MET A 211 1.58 14.21 21.28
N ALA A 212 1.69 13.78 22.54
CA ALA A 212 2.62 14.39 23.49
C ALA A 212 4.07 14.17 23.02
N MET A 213 4.42 12.94 22.69
CA MET A 213 5.76 12.62 22.16
C MET A 213 6.01 13.25 20.79
N TRP A 214 5.00 13.26 19.89
CA TRP A 214 5.11 13.89 18.57
C TRP A 214 5.42 15.38 18.70
N ASN A 215 4.65 16.12 19.50
CA ASN A 215 4.85 17.55 19.72
C ASN A 215 6.21 17.82 20.37
N LEU A 216 6.59 17.04 21.37
CA LEU A 216 7.89 17.16 22.05
C LEU A 216 9.06 17.00 21.06
N VAL A 217 8.98 16.05 20.13
CA VAL A 217 9.97 15.88 19.05
C VAL A 217 9.96 17.08 18.10
N GLN A 218 8.78 17.63 17.75
CA GLN A 218 8.70 18.80 16.87
C GLN A 218 9.25 20.08 17.53
N GLU A 219 8.97 20.29 18.80
CA GLU A 219 9.50 21.41 19.58
C GLU A 219 11.03 21.36 19.72
N ASN A 220 11.59 20.15 19.83
CA ASN A 220 13.02 19.92 20.01
C ASN A 220 13.71 19.35 18.76
N LYS A 221 13.11 19.53 17.57
CA LYS A 221 13.54 18.86 16.34
C LYS A 221 15.00 19.09 15.98
N ALA A 222 15.57 20.27 16.24
CA ALA A 222 16.97 20.56 15.93
C ALA A 222 17.93 19.65 16.73
N ALA A 223 17.70 19.48 18.02
CA ALA A 223 18.51 18.60 18.87
C ALA A 223 18.33 17.13 18.45
N VAL A 224 17.10 16.71 18.17
CA VAL A 224 16.80 15.34 17.73
C VAL A 224 17.44 15.03 16.37
N ILE A 225 17.36 15.95 15.40
CA ILE A 225 18.00 15.81 14.09
C ILE A 225 19.52 15.67 14.25
N ALA A 226 20.16 16.58 14.99
CA ALA A 226 21.59 16.54 15.22
C ALA A 226 22.05 15.23 15.89
N ALA A 227 21.28 14.72 16.85
CA ALA A 227 21.57 13.46 17.52
C ALA A 227 21.41 12.24 16.58
N LEU A 228 20.36 12.23 15.77
CA LEU A 228 20.13 11.17 14.77
C LEU A 228 21.25 11.15 13.72
N VAL A 229 21.64 12.33 13.20
CA VAL A 229 22.75 12.45 12.26
C VAL A 229 24.04 11.90 12.87
N ARG A 230 24.41 12.33 14.07
CA ARG A 230 25.63 11.84 14.75
C ARG A 230 25.65 10.34 14.97
N ARG A 231 24.51 9.69 15.13
CA ARG A 231 24.42 8.25 15.46
C ARG A 231 24.17 7.33 14.29
N LEU A 232 23.46 7.79 13.24
CA LEU A 232 23.04 6.96 12.12
C LEU A 232 23.73 7.32 10.80
N ASP A 233 24.27 8.52 10.65
CA ASP A 233 25.18 8.79 9.53
C ASP A 233 26.52 8.13 9.81
N PHE A 234 26.75 6.96 9.24
CA PHE A 234 27.93 6.13 9.46
C PHE A 234 29.25 6.83 9.06
N SER A 235 29.15 7.87 8.27
CA SER A 235 30.29 8.68 7.82
C SER A 235 30.63 9.85 8.75
N GLN A 236 29.88 10.07 9.84
CA GLN A 236 30.21 11.09 10.83
C GLN A 236 31.56 10.79 11.49
N GLY A 237 32.39 11.82 11.62
CA GLY A 237 33.78 11.70 12.11
C GLY A 237 34.80 11.37 11.03
N THR A 238 34.37 11.29 9.77
CA THR A 238 35.24 11.22 8.58
C THR A 238 35.31 12.57 7.88
N ASP A 239 36.18 12.69 6.88
CA ASP A 239 36.23 13.87 6.01
C ASP A 239 34.99 14.03 5.10
N TYR A 240 34.08 13.07 5.14
CA TYR A 240 32.91 12.97 4.25
C TYR A 240 31.59 12.71 5.00
N PRO A 241 31.23 13.50 6.04
CA PRO A 241 29.92 13.35 6.67
C PRO A 241 28.83 13.69 5.65
N ILE A 242 27.90 12.76 5.41
CA ILE A 242 26.89 12.89 4.34
C ILE A 242 25.87 13.95 4.69
N TYR A 243 25.47 14.00 5.97
CA TYR A 243 24.53 14.99 6.48
C TYR A 243 25.25 16.11 7.24
N THR A 244 24.69 17.34 7.17
CA THR A 244 24.96 18.37 8.16
C THR A 244 24.20 18.06 9.46
N LEU A 245 24.59 18.70 10.58
CA LEU A 245 23.87 18.52 11.85
C LEU A 245 22.45 19.09 11.83
N GLU A 246 22.15 19.96 10.88
CA GLU A 246 20.81 20.48 10.58
C GLU A 246 19.96 19.48 9.76
N GLY A 247 20.56 18.36 9.33
CA GLY A 247 19.91 17.30 8.58
C GLY A 247 19.83 17.54 7.06
N GLU A 248 20.73 18.36 6.52
CA GLU A 248 20.82 18.59 5.08
C GLU A 248 21.71 17.54 4.41
N TRP A 249 21.21 16.97 3.32
CA TRP A 249 21.91 15.96 2.52
C TRP A 249 22.90 16.59 1.55
N SER A 250 24.12 16.06 1.48
CA SER A 250 25.12 16.43 0.46
C SER A 250 25.39 15.30 -0.52
N TYR A 251 25.00 15.47 -1.80
CA TYR A 251 25.29 14.53 -2.87
C TYR A 251 26.79 14.37 -3.09
N GLU A 252 27.54 15.45 -3.04
CA GLU A 252 29.00 15.46 -3.24
C GLU A 252 29.71 14.64 -2.15
N ARG A 253 29.34 14.87 -0.89
CA ARG A 253 29.92 14.12 0.23
C ARG A 253 29.54 12.65 0.18
N PHE A 254 28.30 12.33 -0.23
CA PHE A 254 27.86 10.96 -0.41
C PHE A 254 28.66 10.26 -1.51
N GLU A 255 28.88 10.90 -2.63
CA GLU A 255 29.70 10.35 -3.72
C GLU A 255 31.15 10.09 -3.30
N ARG A 256 31.76 11.03 -2.59
CA ARG A 256 33.11 10.86 -2.03
C ARG A 256 33.18 9.71 -1.01
N CYS A 257 32.16 9.61 -0.15
CA CYS A 257 32.05 8.51 0.80
C CYS A 257 31.95 7.15 0.08
N LEU A 258 31.13 7.03 -0.96
CA LEU A 258 31.03 5.81 -1.78
C LEU A 258 32.36 5.43 -2.43
N ILE A 259 33.09 6.41 -2.97
CA ILE A 259 34.42 6.19 -3.56
C ILE A 259 35.40 5.68 -2.48
N HIS A 260 35.39 6.30 -1.30
CA HIS A 260 36.23 5.87 -0.17
C HIS A 260 35.93 4.45 0.29
N LEU A 261 34.65 4.03 0.23
CA LEU A 261 34.22 2.66 0.53
C LEU A 261 34.47 1.68 -0.62
N GLY A 262 35.03 2.13 -1.75
CA GLY A 262 35.23 1.29 -2.93
C GLY A 262 33.94 0.95 -3.68
N VAL A 263 32.86 1.69 -3.45
CA VAL A 263 31.56 1.48 -4.10
C VAL A 263 31.51 2.26 -5.41
N LEU A 264 31.91 1.64 -6.51
CA LEU A 264 31.97 2.29 -7.82
C LEU A 264 30.66 2.22 -8.62
N ALA A 265 29.74 1.35 -8.24
CA ALA A 265 28.53 1.01 -9.01
C ALA A 265 27.24 1.39 -8.28
N TRP A 266 27.15 2.58 -7.68
CA TRP A 266 25.90 3.10 -7.15
C TRP A 266 24.94 3.47 -8.27
N PRO A 267 23.61 3.16 -8.17
CA PRO A 267 22.60 3.54 -9.16
C PRO A 267 22.60 5.05 -9.44
N ARG A 268 22.45 5.42 -10.70
CA ARG A 268 22.40 6.83 -11.14
C ARG A 268 21.12 7.11 -11.92
N LEU A 269 20.63 8.33 -11.81
CA LEU A 269 19.58 8.87 -12.64
C LEU A 269 20.14 9.20 -14.04
N GLU A 270 19.27 9.39 -15.03
CA GLU A 270 19.64 9.84 -16.39
C GLU A 270 20.47 11.13 -16.40
N SER A 271 20.26 12.00 -15.42
CA SER A 271 21.05 13.21 -15.20
C SER A 271 22.49 12.94 -14.74
N GLY A 272 22.89 11.68 -14.56
CA GLY A 272 24.19 11.28 -14.01
C GLY A 272 24.27 11.38 -12.49
N ARG A 273 23.29 12.00 -11.80
CA ARG A 273 23.26 12.16 -10.36
C ARG A 273 22.97 10.81 -9.68
N LEU A 274 23.56 10.58 -8.49
CA LEU A 274 23.28 9.38 -7.70
C LEU A 274 21.77 9.26 -7.43
N ASP A 275 21.23 8.08 -7.65
CA ASP A 275 19.85 7.78 -7.30
C ASP A 275 19.77 7.52 -5.79
N ILE A 276 18.99 8.32 -5.09
CA ILE A 276 18.80 8.20 -3.64
C ILE A 276 17.37 7.78 -3.27
N ASP A 277 16.66 7.15 -4.19
CA ASP A 277 15.37 6.54 -3.91
C ASP A 277 15.52 5.26 -3.06
N GLY A 278 14.46 4.88 -2.37
CA GLY A 278 14.50 3.73 -1.48
C GLY A 278 14.89 2.41 -2.16
N ASP A 279 14.60 2.26 -3.46
CA ASP A 279 15.01 1.07 -4.23
C ASP A 279 16.52 1.04 -4.45
N ALA A 280 17.14 2.18 -4.74
CA ALA A 280 18.59 2.28 -4.88
C ALA A 280 19.31 1.92 -3.57
N PHE A 281 18.79 2.42 -2.43
CA PHE A 281 19.35 2.03 -1.12
C PHE A 281 19.18 0.54 -0.84
N ARG A 282 18.00 -0.03 -1.08
CA ARG A 282 17.73 -1.47 -0.82
C ARG A 282 18.64 -2.40 -1.61
N LEU A 283 18.97 -2.03 -2.86
CA LEU A 283 19.93 -2.79 -3.68
C LEU A 283 21.33 -2.84 -3.05
N MET A 284 21.66 -1.86 -2.21
CA MET A 284 23.00 -1.66 -1.66
C MET A 284 23.09 -1.96 -0.15
N TYR A 285 22.08 -2.59 0.46
CA TYR A 285 22.07 -2.96 1.88
C TYR A 285 23.17 -3.96 2.29
N HIS A 286 23.82 -4.60 1.31
CA HIS A 286 24.99 -5.44 1.59
C HIS A 286 26.23 -4.60 2.00
N ILE A 287 26.21 -3.28 1.79
CA ILE A 287 27.29 -2.38 2.20
C ILE A 287 27.01 -1.92 3.63
N PRO A 288 27.96 -2.09 4.57
CA PRO A 288 27.80 -1.67 5.95
C PRO A 288 27.43 -0.18 6.07
N GLY A 289 26.45 0.13 6.91
CA GLY A 289 25.99 1.49 7.19
C GLY A 289 24.93 2.04 6.22
N ILE A 290 24.73 1.42 5.05
CA ILE A 290 23.76 1.92 4.05
C ILE A 290 22.31 1.77 4.54
N GLU A 291 21.99 0.71 5.29
CA GLU A 291 20.66 0.54 5.88
C GLU A 291 20.36 1.63 6.92
N GLU A 292 21.33 1.94 7.80
CA GLU A 292 21.22 3.03 8.77
C GLU A 292 21.06 4.38 8.09
N LEU A 293 21.82 4.64 7.03
CA LEU A 293 21.72 5.88 6.27
C LEU A 293 20.36 6.04 5.59
N HIS A 294 19.81 4.96 5.03
CA HIS A 294 18.46 4.97 4.46
C HIS A 294 17.41 5.23 5.56
N ALA A 295 17.55 4.56 6.68
CA ALA A 295 16.70 4.77 7.86
C ALA A 295 16.73 6.21 8.36
N LEU A 296 17.92 6.79 8.44
CA LEU A 296 18.12 8.19 8.81
C LEU A 296 17.40 9.11 7.82
N ARG A 297 17.62 8.92 6.52
CA ARG A 297 17.01 9.73 5.46
C ARG A 297 15.48 9.76 5.53
N ASP A 298 14.86 8.59 5.67
CA ASP A 298 13.39 8.47 5.75
C ASP A 298 12.85 9.13 7.02
N SER A 299 13.59 9.02 8.13
CA SER A 299 13.17 9.58 9.40
C SER A 299 13.33 11.09 9.45
N LEU A 300 14.45 11.62 8.96
CA LEU A 300 14.66 13.07 8.88
C LEU A 300 13.58 13.73 8.02
N ARG A 301 13.19 13.10 6.90
CA ARG A 301 12.10 13.61 6.07
C ARG A 301 10.79 13.76 6.84
N VAL A 302 10.44 12.79 7.69
CA VAL A 302 9.21 12.85 8.50
C VAL A 302 9.31 13.94 9.57
N ILE A 303 10.43 14.02 10.30
CA ILE A 303 10.64 14.98 11.39
C ILE A 303 10.73 16.41 10.85
N GLN A 304 11.50 16.64 9.79
CA GLN A 304 11.72 17.97 9.20
C GLN A 304 10.47 18.55 8.59
N THR A 305 9.72 17.75 7.83
CA THR A 305 8.56 18.24 7.09
C THR A 305 7.31 18.37 7.96
N ALA A 306 7.23 17.63 9.07
CA ALA A 306 6.04 17.49 9.92
C ALA A 306 4.73 17.25 9.12
N LYS A 307 4.85 16.67 7.90
CA LYS A 307 3.73 16.52 6.95
C LYS A 307 2.96 15.21 7.11
N LEU A 308 2.94 14.63 8.30
CA LEU A 308 1.99 13.55 8.57
C LEU A 308 0.60 14.16 8.73
N PRO A 309 -0.41 13.64 8.03
CA PRO A 309 -1.78 14.08 8.21
C PRO A 309 -2.33 13.50 9.53
N ILE A 310 -2.15 14.24 10.62
CA ILE A 310 -2.65 13.89 11.95
C ILE A 310 -3.85 14.79 12.25
N GLY A 311 -4.98 14.18 12.52
CA GLY A 311 -6.21 14.89 12.85
C GLY A 311 -6.24 15.44 14.28
N PRO A 312 -7.24 16.28 14.61
CA PRO A 312 -7.42 16.85 15.96
C PRO A 312 -7.59 15.77 17.04
N ASP A 313 -8.05 14.60 16.65
CA ASP A 313 -8.22 13.39 17.49
C ASP A 313 -6.92 12.60 17.68
N GLY A 314 -5.78 13.10 17.22
CA GLY A 314 -4.48 12.44 17.34
C GLY A 314 -4.31 11.21 16.45
N ARG A 315 -5.05 11.10 15.35
CA ARG A 315 -4.93 9.95 14.44
C ARG A 315 -4.29 10.35 13.12
N ASN A 316 -3.28 9.59 12.68
CA ASN A 316 -2.70 9.73 11.35
C ASN A 316 -3.62 9.04 10.33
N ARG A 317 -4.09 9.81 9.35
CA ARG A 317 -4.95 9.36 8.26
C ARG A 317 -4.23 9.48 6.93
N PRO A 318 -3.44 8.45 6.56
CA PRO A 318 -2.78 8.43 5.26
C PRO A 318 -3.81 8.24 4.14
N SER A 319 -3.50 8.76 2.97
CA SER A 319 -4.28 8.41 1.78
C SER A 319 -3.98 6.95 1.39
N LEU A 320 -5.02 6.15 1.25
CA LEU A 320 -4.97 4.77 0.82
C LEU A 320 -5.64 4.67 -0.55
N PHE A 321 -4.86 4.36 -1.58
CA PHE A 321 -5.35 4.23 -2.94
C PHE A 321 -5.51 2.75 -3.29
N PRO A 322 -6.74 2.23 -3.40
CA PRO A 322 -6.98 0.85 -3.82
C PRO A 322 -6.49 0.63 -5.26
N PHE A 323 -6.01 -0.56 -5.55
CA PHE A 323 -5.50 -0.94 -6.87
C PHE A 323 -4.38 -0.04 -7.41
N GLY A 324 -3.60 0.59 -6.53
CA GLY A 324 -2.57 1.57 -6.88
C GLY A 324 -1.33 1.00 -7.57
N THR A 325 -1.23 -0.31 -7.74
CA THR A 325 -0.14 -1.01 -8.44
C THR A 325 -0.68 -1.96 -9.51
N ALA A 326 0.17 -2.37 -10.45
CA ALA A 326 -0.22 -3.33 -11.50
C ALA A 326 -0.75 -4.67 -10.95
N THR A 327 -0.29 -5.09 -9.78
CA THR A 327 -0.74 -6.32 -9.10
C THR A 327 -1.98 -6.11 -8.22
N GLY A 328 -2.62 -4.95 -8.31
CA GLY A 328 -3.80 -4.62 -7.51
C GLY A 328 -3.52 -4.31 -6.04
N ARG A 329 -2.26 -4.19 -5.61
CA ARG A 329 -1.91 -3.75 -4.24
C ARG A 329 -2.30 -2.29 -4.03
N ASN A 330 -2.62 -1.96 -2.78
CA ASN A 330 -2.86 -0.58 -2.40
C ASN A 330 -1.56 0.24 -2.50
N ALA A 331 -1.70 1.50 -2.90
CA ALA A 331 -0.66 2.50 -2.74
C ALA A 331 -1.01 3.40 -1.55
N HIS A 332 0.00 3.87 -0.83
CA HIS A 332 -0.16 4.70 0.34
C HIS A 332 0.60 6.00 0.18
N SER A 333 0.11 7.07 0.78
CA SER A 333 0.77 8.36 0.85
C SER A 333 0.73 8.91 2.28
N LYS A 334 1.85 9.44 2.75
CA LYS A 334 1.96 10.11 4.05
C LYS A 334 1.57 9.25 5.26
N SER A 335 1.83 7.96 5.20
CA SER A 335 1.60 7.01 6.29
C SER A 335 2.80 6.96 7.22
N LEU A 336 2.57 7.04 8.53
CA LEU A 336 3.59 6.77 9.54
C LEU A 336 4.14 5.34 9.40
N TYR A 337 3.30 4.37 9.03
CA TYR A 337 3.72 2.98 8.89
C TYR A 337 4.66 2.76 7.69
N ASN A 338 4.54 3.58 6.64
CA ASN A 338 5.45 3.55 5.49
C ASN A 338 6.73 4.37 5.70
N ALA A 339 6.80 5.14 6.79
CA ALA A 339 8.05 5.73 7.25
C ALA A 339 8.98 4.62 7.76
N HIS A 340 10.24 4.97 8.02
CA HIS A 340 11.16 4.00 8.61
C HIS A 340 10.58 3.39 9.91
N ALA A 341 10.85 2.12 10.13
CA ALA A 341 10.27 1.34 11.23
C ALA A 341 10.44 1.98 12.63
N GLY A 342 11.51 2.73 12.87
CA GLY A 342 11.69 3.47 14.10
C GLY A 342 10.62 4.53 14.36
N MET A 343 10.07 5.12 13.30
CA MET A 343 8.99 6.11 13.40
C MET A 343 7.66 5.49 13.83
N ARG A 344 7.45 4.21 13.63
CA ARG A 344 6.26 3.48 14.10
C ARG A 344 6.10 3.54 15.61
N SER A 345 7.17 3.82 16.33
CA SER A 345 7.13 4.00 17.78
C SER A 345 6.37 5.24 18.24
N PHE A 346 5.92 6.12 17.34
CA PHE A 346 4.91 7.13 17.70
C PHE A 346 3.51 6.54 17.89
N MET A 347 3.24 5.30 17.46
CA MET A 347 1.92 4.68 17.68
C MET A 347 1.77 4.21 19.13
N VAL A 348 0.68 4.66 19.74
CA VAL A 348 0.22 4.24 21.06
C VAL A 348 -1.30 4.09 21.01
N PHE A 349 -1.79 2.90 21.28
CA PHE A 349 -3.22 2.64 21.28
C PHE A 349 -3.85 3.09 22.62
N PRO A 350 -5.16 3.42 22.64
CA PRO A 350 -5.87 3.72 23.88
C PRO A 350 -5.69 2.61 24.93
N VAL A 351 -5.70 2.99 26.21
CA VAL A 351 -5.43 2.06 27.33
C VAL A 351 -6.48 0.93 27.42
N ASP A 352 -7.71 1.24 27.02
CA ASP A 352 -8.86 0.33 26.98
C ASP A 352 -8.94 -0.50 25.70
N LYS A 353 -7.98 -0.35 24.78
CA LYS A 353 -7.92 -1.08 23.51
C LYS A 353 -6.65 -1.89 23.40
N ILE A 354 -6.71 -2.92 22.57
CA ILE A 354 -5.55 -3.70 22.16
C ILE A 354 -5.19 -3.34 20.73
N GLY A 355 -3.98 -2.85 20.53
CA GLY A 355 -3.40 -2.70 19.20
C GLY A 355 -2.78 -4.03 18.76
N VAL A 356 -3.17 -4.57 17.61
CA VAL A 356 -2.62 -5.82 17.10
C VAL A 356 -2.21 -5.71 15.65
N TYR A 357 -0.99 -6.17 15.33
CA TYR A 357 -0.53 -6.34 13.96
C TYR A 357 -0.49 -7.82 13.61
N LEU A 358 -1.29 -8.18 12.62
CA LEU A 358 -1.44 -9.54 12.08
C LEU A 358 -0.78 -9.61 10.71
N ASP A 359 -0.04 -10.68 10.43
CA ASP A 359 0.73 -10.84 9.20
C ASP A 359 0.66 -12.28 8.69
N TRP A 360 0.50 -12.48 7.37
CA TRP A 360 0.54 -13.82 6.80
C TRP A 360 1.97 -14.36 6.76
N ARG A 361 2.12 -15.59 7.19
CA ARG A 361 3.42 -16.26 7.17
C ARG A 361 3.85 -16.57 5.74
N THR A 362 4.92 -15.91 5.26
CA THR A 362 5.50 -16.14 3.93
C THR A 362 4.46 -16.20 2.80
N GLN A 363 3.56 -15.22 2.76
CA GLN A 363 2.41 -15.14 1.88
C GLN A 363 2.72 -15.50 0.42
N GLU A 364 3.75 -14.89 -0.18
CA GLU A 364 4.09 -15.12 -1.60
C GLU A 364 4.52 -16.58 -1.88
N VAL A 365 5.11 -17.27 -0.89
CA VAL A 365 5.49 -18.68 -1.03
C VAL A 365 4.25 -19.57 -0.90
N ALA A 366 3.32 -19.23 -0.02
CA ALA A 366 2.05 -19.95 0.10
C ALA A 366 1.26 -19.89 -1.20
N VAL A 367 1.15 -18.69 -1.80
CA VAL A 367 0.49 -18.50 -3.10
C VAL A 367 1.23 -19.31 -4.19
N ALA A 368 2.56 -19.23 -4.26
CA ALA A 368 3.34 -20.00 -5.23
C ALA A 368 3.13 -21.52 -5.10
N ALA A 369 3.13 -22.04 -3.86
CA ALA A 369 2.92 -23.45 -3.57
C ALA A 369 1.51 -23.91 -3.99
N ALA A 370 0.48 -23.17 -3.58
CA ALA A 370 -0.90 -23.50 -3.84
C ALA A 370 -1.23 -23.45 -5.36
N HIS A 371 -0.82 -22.35 -6.03
CA HIS A 371 -1.17 -22.14 -7.44
C HIS A 371 -0.39 -23.05 -8.39
N SER A 372 0.84 -23.44 -8.04
CA SER A 372 1.61 -24.40 -8.83
C SER A 372 1.16 -25.85 -8.62
N GLY A 373 0.52 -26.12 -7.47
CA GLY A 373 0.23 -27.51 -7.05
C GLY A 373 1.49 -28.35 -6.84
N ASP A 374 2.64 -27.71 -6.55
CA ASP A 374 3.89 -28.40 -6.27
C ASP A 374 3.86 -28.97 -4.85
N GLN A 375 3.67 -30.30 -4.76
CA GLN A 375 3.53 -30.96 -3.45
C GLN A 375 4.76 -30.79 -2.57
N ALA A 376 5.96 -30.82 -3.14
CA ALA A 376 7.18 -30.63 -2.38
C ALA A 376 7.27 -29.21 -1.79
N LEU A 377 6.78 -28.19 -2.50
CA LEU A 377 6.72 -26.81 -2.01
C LEU A 377 5.61 -26.61 -0.97
N ILE A 378 4.45 -27.28 -1.15
CA ILE A 378 3.36 -27.33 -0.16
C ILE A 378 3.86 -27.96 1.13
N ASP A 379 4.56 -29.11 1.05
CA ASP A 379 5.12 -29.80 2.21
C ASP A 379 6.18 -28.94 2.93
N ALA A 380 7.04 -28.26 2.17
CA ALA A 380 8.03 -27.33 2.71
C ALA A 380 7.36 -26.13 3.42
N TYR A 381 6.26 -25.62 2.88
CA TYR A 381 5.46 -24.57 3.51
C TYR A 381 4.82 -25.08 4.82
N ASN A 382 4.15 -26.24 4.77
CA ASN A 382 3.48 -26.85 5.91
C ASN A 382 4.46 -27.27 7.03
N ALA A 383 5.72 -27.54 6.71
CA ALA A 383 6.77 -27.75 7.71
C ALA A 383 7.03 -26.51 8.59
N GLY A 384 6.51 -25.33 8.21
CA GLY A 384 6.38 -24.12 9.02
C GLY A 384 7.51 -23.09 8.90
N ASP A 385 8.67 -23.41 8.35
CA ASP A 385 9.68 -22.45 7.88
C ASP A 385 10.33 -22.96 6.60
N VAL A 386 9.82 -22.49 5.47
CA VAL A 386 10.30 -22.88 4.14
C VAL A 386 11.79 -22.54 3.94
N TYR A 387 12.29 -21.51 4.60
CA TYR A 387 13.71 -21.12 4.49
C TYR A 387 14.64 -22.10 5.21
N HIS A 388 14.18 -22.67 6.32
CA HIS A 388 14.88 -23.76 6.98
C HIS A 388 14.91 -25.02 6.10
N THR A 389 13.77 -25.38 5.50
CA THR A 389 13.70 -26.51 4.55
C THR A 389 14.65 -26.29 3.36
N LEU A 390 14.69 -25.08 2.79
CA LEU A 390 15.65 -24.75 1.73
C LEU A 390 17.10 -24.84 2.19
N ALA A 391 17.41 -24.47 3.43
CA ALA A 391 18.76 -24.58 3.99
C ALA A 391 19.19 -26.05 4.16
N LEU A 392 18.28 -26.92 4.61
CA LEU A 392 18.50 -28.36 4.67
C LEU A 392 18.76 -28.95 3.27
N ASP A 393 17.90 -28.63 2.31
CA ASP A 393 17.98 -29.13 0.93
C ASP A 393 19.24 -28.67 0.20
N SER A 394 19.68 -27.46 0.48
CA SER A 394 20.91 -26.90 -0.08
C SER A 394 22.18 -27.41 0.61
N GLY A 395 22.04 -28.12 1.73
CA GLY A 395 23.17 -28.62 2.53
C GLY A 395 23.87 -27.53 3.35
N LEU A 396 23.23 -26.34 3.48
CA LEU A 396 23.76 -25.24 4.31
C LEU A 396 23.61 -25.51 5.81
N THR A 397 22.65 -26.35 6.17
CA THR A 397 22.48 -26.83 7.54
C THR A 397 22.16 -28.31 7.54
N LYS A 398 22.52 -29.00 8.64
CA LYS A 398 22.07 -30.36 8.97
C LYS A 398 21.22 -30.38 10.24
N ASP A 399 20.98 -29.21 10.83
CA ASP A 399 20.21 -29.08 12.05
C ASP A 399 18.72 -29.30 11.77
N PRO A 400 18.07 -30.35 12.32
CA PRO A 400 16.66 -30.61 12.13
C PRO A 400 15.77 -29.69 12.97
N ASP A 401 16.32 -29.06 14.03
CA ASP A 401 15.55 -28.17 14.90
C ASP A 401 15.38 -26.79 14.28
N ARG A 402 14.21 -26.59 13.67
CA ARG A 402 13.80 -25.34 13.04
C ARG A 402 13.86 -24.13 13.97
N LYS A 403 13.40 -24.28 15.25
CA LYS A 403 13.33 -23.16 16.19
C LYS A 403 14.73 -22.72 16.58
N ARG A 404 15.60 -23.68 16.90
CA ARG A 404 17.00 -23.41 17.21
C ARG A 404 17.69 -22.76 16.03
N TRP A 405 17.56 -23.36 14.83
CA TRP A 405 18.19 -22.83 13.63
C TRP A 405 17.76 -21.39 13.32
N LYS A 406 16.45 -21.09 13.41
CA LYS A 406 15.92 -19.74 13.21
C LYS A 406 16.52 -18.72 14.19
N ASN A 407 16.75 -19.10 15.43
CA ASN A 407 17.25 -18.20 16.46
C ASN A 407 18.77 -17.99 16.38
N GLU A 408 19.50 -19.01 15.98
CA GLU A 408 20.98 -19.01 15.99
C GLU A 408 21.58 -18.64 14.62
N ASN A 409 20.80 -18.74 13.53
CA ASN A 409 21.29 -18.60 12.15
C ASN A 409 20.52 -17.54 11.34
N ASP A 410 20.21 -16.40 11.92
CA ASP A 410 19.41 -15.35 11.27
C ASP A 410 20.01 -14.89 9.92
N ALA A 411 21.33 -14.77 9.82
CA ALA A 411 22.02 -14.42 8.58
C ALA A 411 21.82 -15.48 7.47
N GLN A 412 21.87 -16.77 7.82
CA GLN A 412 21.62 -17.87 6.85
C GLN A 412 20.14 -17.88 6.44
N ARG A 413 19.24 -17.67 7.38
CA ARG A 413 17.80 -17.57 7.11
C ARG A 413 17.49 -16.41 6.17
N THR A 414 18.09 -15.26 6.38
CA THR A 414 17.97 -14.09 5.50
C THR A 414 18.48 -14.39 4.10
N ARG A 415 19.60 -15.13 3.96
CA ARG A 415 20.10 -15.59 2.65
C ARG A 415 19.07 -16.51 1.95
N MET A 416 18.49 -17.48 2.67
CA MET A 416 17.47 -18.36 2.09
C MET A 416 16.19 -17.62 1.71
N LYS A 417 15.78 -16.63 2.50
CA LYS A 417 14.69 -15.71 2.14
C LYS A 417 15.02 -14.96 0.86
N SER A 418 16.22 -14.41 0.75
CA SER A 418 16.67 -13.70 -0.47
C SER A 418 16.74 -14.61 -1.69
N LEU A 419 17.16 -15.88 -1.51
CA LEU A 419 17.16 -16.89 -2.57
C LEU A 419 15.73 -17.15 -3.07
N GLN A 420 14.80 -17.47 -2.18
CA GLN A 420 13.41 -17.78 -2.55
C GLN A 420 12.72 -16.61 -3.23
N LEU A 421 12.81 -15.42 -2.64
CA LEU A 421 12.21 -14.22 -3.22
C LEU A 421 12.89 -13.83 -4.56
N GLY A 422 14.21 -13.98 -4.65
CA GLY A 422 14.94 -13.76 -5.89
C GLY A 422 14.51 -14.71 -7.01
N ILE A 423 14.26 -15.97 -6.69
CA ILE A 423 13.69 -16.95 -7.62
C ILE A 423 12.28 -16.53 -8.02
N ASN A 424 11.41 -16.21 -7.07
CA ASN A 424 10.03 -15.78 -7.34
C ASN A 424 10.00 -14.57 -8.28
N TYR A 425 10.91 -13.63 -8.10
CA TYR A 425 10.99 -12.40 -8.91
C TYR A 425 11.79 -12.56 -10.21
N GLY A 426 12.23 -13.78 -10.54
CA GLY A 426 12.96 -14.03 -11.78
C GLY A 426 14.34 -13.37 -11.81
N MET A 427 15.00 -13.23 -10.67
CA MET A 427 16.37 -12.69 -10.64
C MET A 427 17.33 -13.62 -11.38
N GLY A 428 18.20 -13.03 -12.22
CA GLY A 428 19.27 -13.78 -12.87
C GLY A 428 20.37 -14.17 -11.88
N VAL A 429 21.15 -15.20 -12.23
CA VAL A 429 22.23 -15.78 -11.41
C VAL A 429 23.17 -14.72 -10.83
N ARG A 430 23.62 -13.75 -11.64
CA ARG A 430 24.56 -12.69 -11.19
C ARG A 430 23.95 -11.77 -10.12
N SER A 431 22.68 -11.39 -10.27
CA SER A 431 21.99 -10.54 -9.31
C SER A 431 21.72 -11.30 -8.01
N LEU A 432 21.33 -12.58 -8.13
CA LEU A 432 21.11 -13.43 -6.98
C LEU A 432 22.42 -13.71 -6.22
N ALA A 433 23.51 -14.00 -6.91
CA ALA A 433 24.83 -14.20 -6.33
C ALA A 433 25.26 -12.99 -5.48
N ARG A 434 25.05 -11.78 -6.00
CA ARG A 434 25.31 -10.53 -5.27
C ARG A 434 24.45 -10.40 -4.02
N GLY A 435 23.14 -10.66 -4.13
CA GLY A 435 22.21 -10.60 -2.99
C GLY A 435 22.48 -11.65 -1.90
N LEU A 436 23.10 -12.77 -2.28
CA LEU A 436 23.50 -13.85 -1.36
C LEU A 436 24.92 -13.66 -0.81
N ASP A 437 25.68 -12.69 -1.30
CA ASP A 437 27.11 -12.55 -1.06
C ASP A 437 27.87 -13.86 -1.34
N GLN A 438 27.63 -14.43 -2.54
CA GLN A 438 28.17 -15.71 -2.97
C GLN A 438 28.72 -15.65 -4.40
N HIS A 439 29.60 -16.60 -4.73
CA HIS A 439 30.08 -16.75 -6.10
C HIS A 439 28.94 -17.18 -7.04
N PRO A 440 28.88 -16.68 -8.30
CA PRO A 440 27.82 -17.02 -9.28
C PRO A 440 27.60 -18.52 -9.49
N LEU A 441 28.63 -19.34 -9.41
CA LEU A 441 28.51 -20.81 -9.51
C LEU A 441 27.71 -21.40 -8.35
N ILE A 442 27.88 -20.87 -7.14
CA ILE A 442 27.11 -21.31 -5.96
C ILE A 442 25.64 -20.92 -6.14
N ALA A 443 25.36 -19.69 -6.55
CA ALA A 443 23.99 -19.24 -6.81
C ALA A 443 23.33 -20.07 -7.92
N SER A 444 24.06 -20.39 -8.99
CA SER A 444 23.57 -21.27 -10.06
C SER A 444 23.23 -22.68 -9.56
N ASN A 445 24.07 -23.26 -8.73
CA ASN A 445 23.84 -24.58 -8.12
C ASN A 445 22.61 -24.57 -7.20
N LEU A 446 22.43 -23.51 -6.39
CA LEU A 446 21.25 -23.36 -5.53
C LEU A 446 19.96 -23.26 -6.34
N ILE A 447 19.97 -22.49 -7.44
CA ILE A 447 18.82 -22.41 -8.36
C ILE A 447 18.51 -23.77 -8.96
N GLU A 448 19.52 -24.50 -9.43
CA GLU A 448 19.31 -25.80 -10.05
C GLU A 448 18.78 -26.84 -9.06
N ARG A 449 19.26 -26.86 -7.81
CA ARG A 449 18.70 -27.72 -6.75
C ARG A 449 17.25 -27.38 -6.46
N HIS A 450 16.94 -26.09 -6.36
CA HIS A 450 15.58 -25.61 -6.19
C HIS A 450 14.68 -26.05 -7.35
N ARG A 451 15.16 -25.94 -8.61
CA ARG A 451 14.43 -26.35 -9.81
C ARG A 451 14.12 -27.84 -9.81
N ARG A 452 15.09 -28.67 -9.46
CA ARG A 452 14.91 -30.14 -9.39
C ARG A 452 13.90 -30.54 -8.33
N LYS A 453 13.93 -29.88 -7.16
CA LYS A 453 13.03 -30.19 -6.05
C LYS A 453 11.61 -29.70 -6.30
N TYR A 454 11.45 -28.47 -6.76
CA TYR A 454 10.16 -27.82 -6.97
C TYR A 454 9.84 -27.69 -8.47
N HIS A 455 9.94 -28.81 -9.20
CA HIS A 455 9.85 -28.79 -10.67
C HIS A 455 8.48 -28.31 -11.17
N ARG A 456 7.37 -28.68 -10.49
CA ARG A 456 6.02 -28.22 -10.84
C ARG A 456 5.86 -26.72 -10.70
N TYR A 457 6.45 -26.12 -9.66
CA TYR A 457 6.48 -24.66 -9.51
C TYR A 457 7.20 -23.99 -10.70
N TRP A 458 8.33 -24.56 -11.16
CA TRP A 458 9.06 -23.99 -12.29
C TRP A 458 8.32 -24.15 -13.60
N GLU A 459 7.65 -25.27 -13.84
CA GLU A 459 6.77 -25.50 -15.00
C GLU A 459 5.60 -24.51 -14.98
N TRP A 460 4.82 -24.48 -13.89
CA TRP A 460 3.71 -23.54 -13.72
C TRP A 460 4.10 -22.10 -13.99
N ARG A 461 5.21 -21.67 -13.50
CA ARG A 461 5.72 -20.32 -13.65
C ARG A 461 6.01 -19.97 -15.12
N GLU A 462 6.59 -20.87 -15.91
CA GLU A 462 6.79 -20.69 -17.35
C GLU A 462 5.44 -20.72 -18.11
N ASP A 463 4.53 -21.60 -17.72
CA ASP A 463 3.19 -21.69 -18.29
C ASP A 463 2.41 -20.38 -18.09
N GLN A 464 2.51 -19.74 -16.91
CA GLN A 464 1.91 -18.44 -16.68
C GLN A 464 2.40 -17.38 -17.68
N VAL A 465 3.69 -17.37 -17.99
CA VAL A 465 4.26 -16.45 -18.99
C VAL A 465 3.73 -16.76 -20.40
N TRP A 466 3.69 -18.04 -20.79
CA TRP A 466 3.17 -18.45 -22.10
C TRP A 466 1.69 -18.10 -22.24
N HIS A 467 0.87 -18.42 -21.26
CA HIS A 467 -0.54 -18.03 -21.21
C HIS A 467 -0.74 -16.52 -21.31
N ALA A 468 0.05 -15.76 -20.56
CA ALA A 468 -0.01 -14.31 -20.60
C ALA A 468 0.32 -13.75 -21.99
N MET A 469 1.37 -14.28 -22.64
CA MET A 469 1.77 -13.84 -23.98
C MET A 469 0.76 -14.21 -25.05
N LEU A 470 0.16 -15.41 -24.96
CA LEU A 470 -0.86 -15.89 -25.89
C LEU A 470 -2.15 -15.08 -25.78
N ASN A 471 -2.64 -14.87 -24.57
CA ASN A 471 -3.91 -14.21 -24.31
C ASN A 471 -3.79 -12.67 -24.21
N ARG A 472 -2.59 -12.11 -24.33
CA ARG A 472 -2.29 -10.67 -24.16
C ARG A 472 -2.74 -10.11 -22.80
N ARG A 473 -2.92 -10.97 -21.82
CA ARG A 473 -3.26 -10.61 -20.45
C ARG A 473 -2.91 -11.75 -19.49
N ILE A 474 -2.71 -11.38 -18.22
CA ILE A 474 -2.69 -12.30 -17.10
C ILE A 474 -3.70 -11.81 -16.06
N LEU A 475 -4.36 -12.73 -15.38
CA LEU A 475 -5.41 -12.45 -14.40
C LEU A 475 -4.95 -12.90 -13.01
N SER A 476 -5.42 -12.21 -11.97
CA SER A 476 -5.38 -12.71 -10.59
C SER A 476 -6.46 -13.77 -10.37
N VAL A 477 -6.53 -14.33 -9.17
CA VAL A 477 -7.57 -15.32 -8.78
C VAL A 477 -8.99 -14.76 -8.90
N PHE A 478 -9.17 -13.46 -8.63
CA PHE A 478 -10.45 -12.76 -8.77
C PHE A 478 -10.44 -11.79 -9.96
N ASP A 479 -9.82 -12.25 -11.05
CA ASP A 479 -9.87 -11.63 -12.38
C ASP A 479 -9.33 -10.20 -12.50
N TRP A 480 -8.50 -9.73 -11.53
CA TRP A 480 -7.79 -8.46 -11.72
C TRP A 480 -6.82 -8.58 -12.89
N PRO A 481 -6.98 -7.79 -13.97
CA PRO A 481 -6.21 -8.00 -15.19
C PRO A 481 -4.89 -7.22 -15.18
N LEU A 482 -3.89 -7.79 -15.85
CA LEU A 482 -2.72 -7.07 -16.35
C LEU A 482 -2.63 -7.32 -17.85
N HIS A 483 -2.90 -6.30 -18.65
CA HIS A 483 -2.82 -6.36 -20.11
C HIS A 483 -1.37 -6.27 -20.58
N ILE A 484 -1.03 -6.99 -21.66
CA ILE A 484 0.35 -7.18 -22.08
C ILE A 484 0.56 -6.65 -23.50
N THR A 485 1.62 -5.87 -23.68
CA THR A 485 2.10 -5.42 -24.98
C THR A 485 3.05 -6.46 -25.62
N THR A 486 3.60 -6.13 -26.80
CA THR A 486 4.36 -7.06 -27.64
C THR A 486 5.69 -7.56 -27.07
N SER A 487 6.27 -6.88 -26.09
CA SER A 487 7.58 -7.25 -25.51
C SER A 487 7.58 -7.04 -23.99
N PRO A 488 6.82 -7.85 -23.23
CA PRO A 488 6.67 -7.65 -21.81
C PRO A 488 7.93 -8.05 -21.04
N ASN A 489 8.16 -7.38 -19.92
CA ASN A 489 9.17 -7.82 -18.96
C ASN A 489 8.71 -9.14 -18.30
N LYS A 490 9.37 -10.26 -18.65
CA LYS A 490 9.05 -11.58 -18.10
C LYS A 490 9.10 -11.64 -16.56
N ARG A 491 9.96 -10.83 -15.92
CA ARG A 491 10.04 -10.79 -14.46
C ARG A 491 8.75 -10.31 -13.82
N THR A 492 8.08 -9.33 -14.44
CA THR A 492 6.77 -8.87 -13.97
C THR A 492 5.73 -9.99 -14.08
N LEU A 493 5.77 -10.78 -15.17
CA LEU A 493 4.85 -11.89 -15.36
C LEU A 493 5.10 -13.04 -14.37
N TYR A 494 6.36 -13.35 -14.04
CA TYR A 494 6.69 -14.33 -13.01
C TYR A 494 6.17 -13.92 -11.63
N ASN A 495 6.26 -12.62 -11.31
CA ASN A 495 5.92 -12.10 -10.00
C ASN A 495 4.41 -11.82 -9.84
N PHE A 496 3.71 -11.54 -10.94
CA PHE A 496 2.32 -11.10 -10.91
C PHE A 496 1.39 -12.06 -10.16
N PRO A 497 1.37 -13.38 -10.41
CA PRO A 497 0.42 -14.27 -9.73
C PRO A 497 0.59 -14.27 -8.21
N MET A 498 1.82 -14.23 -7.71
CA MET A 498 2.11 -14.25 -6.28
C MET A 498 1.74 -12.93 -5.60
N GLN A 499 2.11 -11.80 -6.21
CA GLN A 499 1.79 -10.48 -5.64
C GLN A 499 0.30 -10.14 -5.78
N ALA A 500 -0.31 -10.50 -6.88
CA ALA A 500 -1.74 -10.32 -7.07
C ALA A 500 -2.55 -11.23 -6.15
N GLY A 501 -2.17 -12.50 -6.01
CA GLY A 501 -2.78 -13.40 -5.02
C GLY A 501 -2.68 -12.86 -3.60
N GLY A 502 -1.51 -12.34 -3.19
CA GLY A 502 -1.34 -11.66 -1.91
C GLY A 502 -2.26 -10.44 -1.75
N SER A 503 -2.49 -9.67 -2.83
CA SER A 503 -3.43 -8.55 -2.81
C SER A 503 -4.88 -9.00 -2.64
N GLU A 504 -5.25 -10.11 -3.28
CA GLU A 504 -6.59 -10.69 -3.15
C GLU A 504 -6.85 -11.22 -1.74
N MET A 505 -5.85 -11.89 -1.12
CA MET A 505 -5.92 -12.30 0.29
C MET A 505 -6.20 -11.11 1.20
N LEU A 506 -5.46 -10.01 1.01
CA LEU A 506 -5.61 -8.80 1.82
C LEU A 506 -7.00 -8.18 1.63
N ARG A 507 -7.48 -8.04 0.38
CA ARG A 507 -8.80 -7.48 0.09
C ARG A 507 -9.92 -8.32 0.68
N LEU A 508 -9.89 -9.63 0.44
CA LEU A 508 -10.92 -10.54 0.94
C LEU A 508 -10.97 -10.57 2.47
N ALA A 509 -9.80 -10.63 3.13
CA ALA A 509 -9.72 -10.56 4.59
C ALA A 509 -10.24 -9.22 5.11
N THR A 510 -9.88 -8.11 4.45
CA THR A 510 -10.33 -6.77 4.86
C THR A 510 -11.84 -6.63 4.74
N MET A 511 -12.45 -7.10 3.65
CA MET A 511 -13.91 -7.09 3.48
C MET A 511 -14.60 -7.87 4.61
N ARG A 512 -14.15 -9.09 4.88
CA ARG A 512 -14.69 -9.92 5.96
C ARG A 512 -14.49 -9.32 7.35
N LEU A 513 -13.37 -8.66 7.59
CA LEU A 513 -13.13 -7.94 8.85
C LEU A 513 -14.08 -6.75 9.00
N CYS A 514 -14.29 -5.95 7.96
CA CYS A 514 -15.23 -4.84 7.97
C CYS A 514 -16.67 -5.33 8.19
N ASP A 515 -17.08 -6.41 7.54
CA ASP A 515 -18.39 -7.05 7.73
C ASP A 515 -18.59 -7.56 9.18
N ALA A 516 -17.50 -8.02 9.82
CA ALA A 516 -17.49 -8.40 11.23
C ALA A 516 -17.37 -7.21 12.21
N GLY A 517 -17.38 -5.97 11.73
CA GLY A 517 -17.20 -4.75 12.54
C GLY A 517 -15.76 -4.48 12.99
N LEU A 518 -14.80 -5.27 12.53
CA LEU A 518 -13.37 -5.14 12.85
C LEU A 518 -12.65 -4.29 11.79
N VAL A 519 -13.01 -3.00 11.70
CA VAL A 519 -12.41 -2.08 10.72
C VAL A 519 -10.91 -1.92 11.00
N PRO A 520 -10.00 -2.20 10.04
CA PRO A 520 -8.57 -1.98 10.21
C PRO A 520 -8.18 -0.52 10.47
N SER A 521 -7.15 -0.30 11.27
CA SER A 521 -6.50 1.01 11.40
C SER A 521 -5.52 1.29 10.25
N MET A 522 -4.94 0.24 9.66
CA MET A 522 -4.05 0.32 8.50
C MET A 522 -3.89 -1.04 7.82
N LEU A 523 -3.68 -1.01 6.51
CA LEU A 523 -3.32 -2.16 5.69
C LEU A 523 -1.89 -1.99 5.18
N VAL A 524 -1.04 -3.00 5.32
CA VAL A 524 0.38 -2.93 4.95
C VAL A 524 0.81 -4.21 4.25
N HIS A 525 0.99 -4.16 2.95
CA HIS A 525 1.43 -5.28 2.10
C HIS A 525 0.70 -6.60 2.34
N ASP A 526 1.15 -7.38 3.31
CA ASP A 526 0.68 -8.69 3.74
C ASP A 526 0.18 -8.70 5.20
N GLY A 527 0.03 -7.52 5.81
CA GLY A 527 -0.37 -7.38 7.20
C GLY A 527 -1.50 -6.39 7.43
N ILE A 528 -2.18 -6.57 8.53
CA ILE A 528 -3.33 -5.78 8.98
C ILE A 528 -3.10 -5.28 10.41
N LEU A 529 -3.21 -3.96 10.59
CA LEU A 529 -3.19 -3.33 11.91
C LEU A 529 -4.61 -3.10 12.38
N LEU A 530 -4.96 -3.67 13.52
CA LEU A 530 -6.28 -3.57 14.14
C LEU A 530 -6.20 -2.91 15.52
N GLU A 531 -7.30 -2.31 15.92
CA GLU A 531 -7.59 -1.84 17.27
C GLU A 531 -8.84 -2.57 17.73
N VAL A 532 -8.70 -3.44 18.73
CA VAL A 532 -9.73 -4.36 19.20
C VAL A 532 -9.96 -4.25 20.70
N ASP A 533 -11.08 -4.80 21.20
CA ASP A 533 -11.47 -4.70 22.59
C ASP A 533 -10.90 -5.84 23.46
N ASN A 534 -10.74 -7.04 22.87
CA ASN A 534 -10.39 -8.25 23.60
C ASN A 534 -9.68 -9.30 22.74
N GLU A 535 -9.24 -10.38 23.39
CA GLU A 535 -8.54 -11.51 22.75
C GLU A 535 -9.43 -12.30 21.78
N GLU A 536 -10.74 -12.37 22.02
CA GLU A 536 -11.67 -13.09 21.16
C GLU A 536 -11.73 -12.43 19.78
N GLN A 537 -11.73 -11.11 19.73
CA GLN A 537 -11.67 -10.36 18.48
C GLN A 537 -10.36 -10.59 17.74
N ILE A 538 -9.22 -10.77 18.44
CA ILE A 538 -7.94 -11.14 17.82
C ILE A 538 -8.04 -12.53 17.19
N ALA A 539 -8.55 -13.51 17.94
CA ALA A 539 -8.70 -14.87 17.45
C ALA A 539 -9.65 -14.93 16.24
N HIS A 540 -10.73 -14.15 16.28
CA HIS A 540 -11.68 -14.03 15.17
C HIS A 540 -11.02 -13.40 13.93
N ALA A 541 -10.27 -12.31 14.11
CA ALA A 541 -9.54 -11.66 13.00
C ALA A 541 -8.50 -12.60 12.36
N VAL A 542 -7.78 -13.37 13.18
CA VAL A 542 -6.81 -14.38 12.69
C VAL A 542 -7.53 -15.43 11.84
N GLU A 543 -8.70 -15.93 12.28
CA GLU A 543 -9.44 -16.94 11.50
C GLU A 543 -10.02 -16.36 10.20
N ILE A 544 -10.50 -15.11 10.22
CA ILE A 544 -10.92 -14.39 9.01
C ILE A 544 -9.77 -14.31 8.01
N MET A 545 -8.57 -13.93 8.46
CA MET A 545 -7.38 -13.86 7.59
C MET A 545 -6.99 -15.24 7.05
N ARG A 546 -7.01 -16.28 7.88
CA ARG A 546 -6.74 -17.67 7.43
C ARG A 546 -7.78 -18.15 6.43
N SER A 547 -9.05 -17.86 6.66
CA SER A 547 -10.13 -18.18 5.72
C SER A 547 -9.91 -17.52 4.36
N ALA A 548 -9.57 -16.24 4.32
CA ALA A 548 -9.23 -15.54 3.08
C ALA A 548 -8.00 -16.16 2.39
N GLY A 549 -7.00 -16.57 3.18
CA GLY A 549 -5.83 -17.29 2.68
C GLY A 549 -6.20 -18.62 2.01
N ARG A 550 -7.06 -19.42 2.64
CA ARG A 550 -7.54 -20.71 2.08
C ARG A 550 -8.28 -20.52 0.76
N ASP A 551 -9.13 -19.50 0.66
CA ASP A 551 -9.89 -19.26 -0.58
C ASP A 551 -8.98 -18.88 -1.75
N VAL A 552 -7.99 -18.00 -1.52
CA VAL A 552 -7.04 -17.60 -2.56
C VAL A 552 -6.01 -18.68 -2.86
N CYS A 553 -5.68 -19.52 -1.88
CA CYS A 553 -4.68 -20.59 -2.00
C CYS A 553 -5.32 -21.99 -2.17
N PHE A 554 -6.54 -22.07 -2.72
CA PHE A 554 -7.21 -23.33 -3.09
C PHE A 554 -7.25 -24.37 -1.97
N GLY A 555 -7.51 -23.92 -0.74
CA GLY A 555 -7.62 -24.77 0.45
C GLY A 555 -6.33 -24.91 1.27
N LEU A 556 -5.17 -24.43 0.79
CA LEU A 556 -3.95 -24.40 1.59
C LEU A 556 -4.13 -23.45 2.78
N ASP A 557 -3.91 -23.94 3.99
CA ASP A 557 -4.02 -23.14 5.20
C ASP A 557 -2.82 -22.18 5.35
N VAL A 558 -3.04 -20.91 5.08
CA VAL A 558 -2.00 -19.89 5.19
C VAL A 558 -1.93 -19.38 6.63
N GLY A 559 -0.85 -19.71 7.33
CA GLY A 559 -0.66 -19.30 8.72
C GLY A 559 -0.63 -17.78 8.89
N VAL A 560 -1.23 -17.30 9.99
CA VAL A 560 -1.22 -15.90 10.40
C VAL A 560 -0.48 -15.77 11.73
N ASP A 561 0.49 -14.88 11.78
CA ASP A 561 1.26 -14.58 12.99
C ASP A 561 0.75 -13.29 13.63
N VAL A 562 0.63 -13.29 14.96
CA VAL A 562 0.44 -12.08 15.76
C VAL A 562 1.81 -11.46 16.00
N ASP A 563 2.24 -10.57 15.09
CA ASP A 563 3.59 -10.01 15.12
C ASP A 563 3.79 -8.98 16.24
N GLN A 564 2.75 -8.19 16.52
CA GLN A 564 2.70 -7.22 17.61
C GLN A 564 1.36 -7.29 18.32
N LYS A 565 1.41 -7.17 19.65
CA LYS A 565 0.25 -7.04 20.52
C LYS A 565 0.57 -6.00 21.59
N LEU A 566 -0.20 -4.92 21.60
CA LEU A 566 0.02 -3.72 22.40
C LEU A 566 -1.17 -3.52 23.33
N VAL A 567 -0.97 -3.71 24.61
CA VAL A 567 -1.99 -3.59 25.67
C VAL A 567 -1.66 -2.44 26.61
N ASN A 568 -2.65 -1.92 27.32
CA ASN A 568 -2.49 -0.93 28.37
C ASN A 568 -1.72 0.32 27.93
N GLY A 569 -1.99 0.84 26.75
CA GLY A 569 -1.29 2.01 26.22
C GLY A 569 0.18 1.78 25.87
N ALA A 570 0.57 0.53 25.64
CA ALA A 570 1.95 0.22 25.24
C ALA A 570 2.30 0.83 23.90
N ARG A 571 3.52 1.34 23.80
CA ARG A 571 4.08 1.92 22.59
C ARG A 571 4.49 0.84 21.59
N TYR A 572 4.22 1.04 20.30
CA TYR A 572 4.72 0.15 19.25
C TYR A 572 6.27 0.13 19.27
N ARG A 573 6.85 -1.05 19.27
CA ARG A 573 8.30 -1.26 19.26
C ARG A 573 8.67 -2.22 18.12
N ASP A 574 9.25 -1.68 17.06
CA ASP A 574 9.76 -2.52 15.96
C ASP A 574 10.95 -3.37 16.43
N LYS A 575 11.00 -4.62 15.98
CA LYS A 575 12.02 -5.60 16.42
C LYS A 575 13.40 -5.36 15.82
N ARG A 576 13.50 -4.62 14.71
CA ARG A 576 14.74 -4.38 13.97
C ARG A 576 15.70 -3.51 14.77
N THR A 577 16.99 -3.88 14.72
CA THR A 577 18.06 -3.19 15.46
C THR A 577 18.15 -1.71 15.10
N VAL A 578 18.07 -1.38 13.81
CA VAL A 578 18.10 0.01 13.33
C VAL A 578 16.93 0.83 13.87
N ALA A 579 15.73 0.25 13.91
CA ALA A 579 14.55 0.92 14.45
C ALA A 579 14.68 1.19 15.97
N LYS A 580 15.17 0.21 16.72
CA LYS A 580 15.46 0.37 18.16
C LYS A 580 16.51 1.44 18.40
N LYS A 581 17.62 1.42 17.67
CA LYS A 581 18.71 2.41 17.76
C LYS A 581 18.20 3.83 17.48
N MET A 582 17.38 3.98 16.45
CA MET A 582 16.79 5.27 16.11
C MET A 582 15.88 5.80 17.23
N TRP A 583 14.93 4.97 17.67
CA TRP A 583 13.98 5.40 18.69
C TRP A 583 14.67 5.72 20.03
N SER A 584 15.61 4.87 20.47
CA SER A 584 16.39 5.15 21.68
C SER A 584 17.22 6.43 21.56
N THR A 585 17.69 6.78 20.35
CA THR A 585 18.38 8.06 20.13
C THR A 585 17.43 9.24 20.36
N ILE A 586 16.20 9.18 19.86
CA ILE A 586 15.18 10.21 20.07
C ILE A 586 14.86 10.34 21.57
N GLU A 587 14.52 9.23 22.24
CA GLU A 587 14.19 9.24 23.69
C GLU A 587 15.33 9.78 24.53
N ASN A 588 16.56 9.27 24.34
CA ASN A 588 17.73 9.71 25.11
C ASN A 588 18.04 11.21 24.89
N THR A 589 17.92 11.70 23.64
CA THR A 589 18.13 13.11 23.35
C THR A 589 17.15 13.99 24.13
N LEU A 590 15.87 13.62 24.14
CA LEU A 590 14.83 14.36 24.86
C LEU A 590 15.05 14.32 26.37
N ILE A 591 15.58 13.21 26.91
CA ILE A 591 15.98 13.09 28.32
C ILE A 591 17.19 14.00 28.62
N ASP A 592 18.21 13.96 27.78
CA ASP A 592 19.48 14.70 28.00
C ASP A 592 19.28 16.22 27.98
N ILE A 593 18.31 16.70 27.17
CA ILE A 593 17.95 18.14 27.16
C ILE A 593 16.89 18.51 28.21
N GLY A 594 16.47 17.56 29.06
CA GLY A 594 15.46 17.78 30.11
C GLY A 594 14.03 17.89 29.63
N ALA A 595 13.74 17.55 28.35
CA ALA A 595 12.40 17.58 27.78
C ALA A 595 11.57 16.35 28.18
N LEU A 596 12.22 15.20 28.47
CA LEU A 596 11.60 14.01 29.05
C LEU A 596 12.21 13.69 30.41
N PRO A 597 11.41 13.23 31.38
CA PRO A 597 11.94 12.75 32.66
C PRO A 597 12.80 11.50 32.44
N ARG A 598 13.87 11.35 33.19
CA ARG A 598 14.57 10.07 33.31
C ARG A 598 13.60 9.07 33.92
N LYS A 599 13.34 7.96 33.24
CA LYS A 599 12.63 6.84 33.88
C LYS A 599 13.53 6.33 34.97
N ASP A 600 13.10 6.44 36.20
CA ASP A 600 13.73 5.70 37.30
C ASP A 600 13.71 4.23 36.91
N VAL A 601 14.90 3.63 36.88
CA VAL A 601 15.08 2.19 36.62
C VAL A 601 14.50 1.48 37.86
N ALA A 602 13.23 1.08 37.75
CA ALA A 602 12.58 0.21 38.70
C ALA A 602 12.71 -1.24 38.25
#